data_7387eafc9977868cf92e7d9a9f3d904c
#
_entry.id   7387eafc9977868cf92e7d9a9f3d904c
#
_cell.length_a   1.000
_cell.length_b   1.000
_cell.length_c   1.000
_cell.angle_alpha   90.00
_cell.angle_beta   90.00
_cell.angle_gamma   90.00
#
_symmetry.space_group_name_H-M   'P 1'
#
loop_
_entity.id
_entity.type
_entity.pdbx_description
1 polymer ?
#
loop_
_entity_poly.entity_id
_entity_poly.type
_entity_poly.pdbx_seq_one_letter_code
_entity_poly.pdbx_strand_id
1 'polypeptide(L)'
;MSSPWSVEVQWFWLTSLTSLLCFVSCPAAQNISATSGQNVSLPCQVPNNKHTVIVKWTRPDLEPEYLLLYRDEQLDPENQHPSYKNRVDLLDRQMKDGDVSLVLKNMTSNDRGTYECRVFQREANSRKRRTLNSDPICTVFLDVDPPPEIVLGC
;
A
#
# COMPACT_ATOMS: atom_id res chain seq x y z
N MET A 1 61.65 19.84 -37.92
CA MET A 1 62.08 19.48 -36.55
C MET A 1 61.15 20.14 -35.61
N SER A 2 60.15 19.47 -35.20
CA SER A 2 59.33 19.90 -34.11
C SER A 2 58.09 19.03 -34.05
N SER A 3 58.05 18.20 -33.10
CA SER A 3 56.93 17.36 -32.79
C SER A 3 55.76 18.18 -32.23
N PRO A 4 54.57 17.96 -32.68
CA PRO A 4 53.39 18.52 -32.03
C PRO A 4 52.94 17.55 -30.95
N TRP A 5 52.95 18.00 -29.74
CA TRP A 5 52.35 17.31 -28.62
C TRP A 5 50.86 17.57 -28.68
N SER A 6 50.15 16.57 -29.11
CA SER A 6 48.70 16.54 -28.97
C SER A 6 48.34 16.34 -27.53
N VAL A 7 47.92 17.38 -26.89
CA VAL A 7 47.28 17.30 -25.58
C VAL A 7 45.80 17.02 -25.82
N GLU A 8 45.48 15.76 -25.96
CA GLU A 8 44.09 15.36 -25.79
C GLU A 8 43.78 15.39 -24.30
N VAL A 9 43.27 16.50 -23.89
CA VAL A 9 42.71 16.64 -22.57
C VAL A 9 41.33 16.01 -22.62
N GLN A 10 41.23 14.79 -22.13
CA GLN A 10 40.01 14.08 -22.03
C GLN A 10 39.09 14.75 -21.00
N TRP A 11 38.09 15.38 -21.50
CA TRP A 11 36.99 15.95 -20.73
C TRP A 11 35.98 14.85 -20.29
N PHE A 12 36.45 13.89 -19.52
CA PHE A 12 35.59 12.83 -18.99
C PHE A 12 35.07 13.08 -17.59
N TRP A 13 35.05 14.32 -17.14
CA TRP A 13 34.65 14.61 -15.75
C TRP A 13 33.33 15.36 -15.59
N LEU A 14 32.45 15.38 -16.58
CA LEU A 14 31.22 16.15 -16.49
C LEU A 14 29.94 15.40 -16.82
N THR A 15 29.85 14.12 -16.47
CA THR A 15 28.57 13.42 -16.58
C THR A 15 28.28 12.56 -15.37
N SER A 16 28.30 13.15 -14.19
CA SER A 16 27.82 12.47 -12.99
C SER A 16 27.14 13.42 -12.03
N LEU A 17 26.38 14.35 -12.58
CA LEU A 17 25.42 15.14 -11.83
C LEU A 17 24.02 14.86 -12.36
N THR A 18 23.77 13.60 -12.65
CA THR A 18 22.44 13.17 -12.97
C THR A 18 21.79 12.62 -11.74
N SER A 19 20.81 13.38 -11.29
CA SER A 19 19.62 12.78 -10.77
C SER A 19 19.67 12.28 -9.35
N LEU A 20 19.88 13.19 -8.43
CA LEU A 20 19.14 13.10 -7.18
C LEU A 20 17.69 13.52 -7.51
N LEU A 21 17.04 12.72 -8.35
CA LEU A 21 15.59 12.74 -8.47
C LEU A 21 15.07 12.30 -7.11
N CYS A 22 14.75 13.27 -6.32
CA CYS A 22 13.85 13.13 -5.20
C CYS A 22 12.57 12.52 -5.78
N PHE A 23 12.46 11.20 -5.76
CA PHE A 23 11.19 10.53 -5.93
C PHE A 23 10.35 10.96 -4.73
N VAL A 24 9.68 12.08 -4.87
CA VAL A 24 8.47 12.32 -4.12
C VAL A 24 7.54 11.23 -4.61
N SER A 25 7.53 10.13 -3.88
CA SER A 25 6.60 9.04 -4.11
C SER A 25 5.20 9.59 -3.85
N CYS A 26 4.62 10.15 -4.90
CA CYS A 26 3.16 10.25 -4.98
C CYS A 26 2.64 8.82 -4.74
N PRO A 27 1.64 8.60 -3.90
CA PRO A 27 1.07 7.28 -3.71
C PRO A 27 0.48 6.82 -5.05
N ALA A 28 1.32 6.16 -5.84
CA ALA A 28 0.89 5.59 -7.10
C ALA A 28 -0.12 4.50 -6.78
N ALA A 29 -1.28 4.55 -7.43
CA ALA A 29 -2.22 3.45 -7.38
C ALA A 29 -1.48 2.18 -7.83
N GLN A 30 -1.45 1.18 -6.98
CA GLN A 30 -0.78 -0.09 -7.26
C GLN A 30 -1.79 -1.08 -7.83
N ASN A 31 -1.39 -1.81 -8.85
CA ASN A 31 -2.19 -2.90 -9.42
C ASN A 31 -1.61 -4.23 -8.97
N ILE A 32 -2.45 -5.07 -8.39
CA ILE A 32 -2.09 -6.41 -7.93
C ILE A 32 -3.04 -7.39 -8.59
N SER A 33 -2.50 -8.45 -9.18
CA SER A 33 -3.26 -9.58 -9.69
C SER A 33 -2.99 -10.80 -8.85
N ALA A 34 -4.04 -11.54 -8.52
CA ALA A 34 -3.90 -12.78 -7.77
C ALA A 34 -5.04 -13.74 -8.12
N THR A 35 -4.81 -15.03 -7.89
CA THR A 35 -5.76 -16.08 -8.26
C THR A 35 -6.79 -16.32 -7.16
N SER A 36 -8.03 -16.55 -7.55
CA SER A 36 -9.11 -16.93 -6.63
C SER A 36 -8.73 -18.14 -5.76
N GLY A 37 -9.08 -18.09 -4.48
CA GLY A 37 -8.74 -19.09 -3.47
C GLY A 37 -7.40 -18.85 -2.76
N GLN A 38 -6.57 -17.94 -3.23
CA GLN A 38 -5.31 -17.58 -2.58
C GLN A 38 -5.49 -16.49 -1.52
N ASN A 39 -4.46 -16.31 -0.71
CA ASN A 39 -4.32 -15.14 0.15
C ASN A 39 -3.47 -14.10 -0.56
N VAL A 40 -3.83 -12.84 -0.42
CA VAL A 40 -3.08 -11.72 -1.00
C VAL A 40 -2.75 -10.69 0.06
N SER A 41 -1.61 -10.05 -0.08
CA SER A 41 -1.24 -8.87 0.70
C SER A 41 -1.36 -7.62 -0.17
N LEU A 42 -2.09 -6.63 0.31
CA LEU A 42 -2.22 -5.31 -0.30
C LEU A 42 -1.24 -4.37 0.41
N PRO A 43 -0.13 -4.00 -0.24
CA PRO A 43 0.93 -3.27 0.43
C PRO A 43 0.53 -1.83 0.70
N CYS A 44 0.86 -1.36 1.89
CA CYS A 44 0.75 0.03 2.27
C CYS A 44 1.74 0.37 3.38
N GLN A 45 2.45 1.47 3.20
CA GLN A 45 3.42 1.94 4.15
C GLN A 45 3.17 3.39 4.56
N VAL A 46 3.19 3.65 5.85
CA VAL A 46 3.04 4.99 6.41
C VAL A 46 4.36 5.74 6.23
N PRO A 47 4.39 6.85 5.51
CA PRO A 47 5.58 7.68 5.44
C PRO A 47 5.84 8.30 6.81
N ASN A 48 7.09 8.25 7.24
CA ASN A 48 7.54 8.76 8.54
C ASN A 48 6.93 8.01 9.74
N ASN A 49 7.72 7.18 10.35
CA ASN A 49 7.47 6.33 11.52
C ASN A 49 6.92 7.09 12.76
N LYS A 50 5.81 7.80 12.57
CA LYS A 50 5.05 8.43 13.65
C LYS A 50 4.05 7.41 14.18
N HIS A 51 3.84 7.40 15.47
CA HIS A 51 2.88 6.50 16.11
C HIS A 51 1.53 6.52 15.40
N THR A 52 1.27 5.48 14.63
CA THR A 52 -0.02 5.24 14.00
C THR A 52 -1.01 4.80 15.09
N VAL A 53 -2.14 5.45 15.15
CA VAL A 53 -3.17 5.18 16.18
C VAL A 53 -4.34 4.42 15.59
N ILE A 54 -4.70 4.75 14.35
CA ILE A 54 -5.83 4.12 13.66
C ILE A 54 -5.41 3.82 12.22
N VAL A 55 -5.70 2.60 11.78
CA VAL A 55 -5.62 2.17 10.39
C VAL A 55 -7.01 1.75 9.93
N LYS A 56 -7.47 2.33 8.83
CA LYS A 56 -8.76 2.00 8.23
C LYS A 56 -8.56 1.60 6.77
N TRP A 57 -8.98 0.39 6.44
CA TRP A 57 -9.08 -0.09 5.06
C TRP A 57 -10.53 -0.11 4.60
N THR A 58 -10.78 0.46 3.44
CA THR A 58 -12.12 0.55 2.85
C THR A 58 -12.11 0.16 1.37
N ARG A 59 -13.29 -0.12 0.85
CA ARG A 59 -13.60 -0.13 -0.57
C ARG A 59 -14.67 0.93 -0.82
N PRO A 60 -14.46 1.87 -1.75
CA PRO A 60 -15.43 2.94 -2.00
C PRO A 60 -16.81 2.46 -2.40
N ASP A 61 -16.89 1.31 -3.07
CA ASP A 61 -18.16 0.69 -3.51
C ASP A 61 -18.96 0.01 -2.39
N LEU A 62 -18.36 -0.14 -1.19
CA LEU A 62 -18.98 -0.78 -0.03
C LEU A 62 -19.20 0.18 1.15
N GLU A 63 -18.94 1.48 0.97
CA GLU A 63 -19.19 2.46 2.03
C GLU A 63 -20.67 2.53 2.42
N PRO A 64 -21.00 2.74 3.69
CA PRO A 64 -20.14 3.27 4.77
C PRO A 64 -19.34 2.22 5.56
N GLU A 65 -19.50 0.95 5.28
CA GLU A 65 -18.81 -0.12 5.98
C GLU A 65 -17.32 -0.14 5.65
N TYR A 66 -16.51 -0.70 6.52
CA TYR A 66 -15.08 -0.87 6.29
C TYR A 66 -14.70 -2.34 6.21
N LEU A 67 -13.55 -2.59 5.60
CA LEU A 67 -12.98 -3.93 5.53
C LEU A 67 -12.27 -4.28 6.83
N LEU A 68 -11.46 -3.34 7.31
CA LEU A 68 -10.69 -3.46 8.53
C LEU A 68 -10.58 -2.09 9.21
N LEU A 69 -10.81 -2.05 10.50
CA LEU A 69 -10.48 -0.93 11.37
C LEU A 69 -9.63 -1.46 12.53
N TYR A 70 -8.41 -0.92 12.62
CA TYR A 70 -7.50 -1.18 13.72
C TYR A 70 -7.36 0.10 14.54
N ARG A 71 -7.73 0.03 15.80
CA ARG A 71 -7.62 1.14 16.76
C ARG A 71 -7.36 0.63 18.15
N ASP A 72 -6.67 1.41 18.96
CA ASP A 72 -6.37 1.06 20.38
C ASP A 72 -5.76 -0.36 20.50
N GLU A 73 -4.83 -0.69 19.57
CA GLU A 73 -4.13 -1.98 19.49
C GLU A 73 -5.03 -3.19 19.21
N GLN A 74 -6.26 -2.97 18.74
CA GLN A 74 -7.23 -4.02 18.47
C GLN A 74 -7.93 -3.82 17.12
N LEU A 75 -8.39 -4.94 16.58
CA LEU A 75 -9.33 -4.92 15.46
C LEU A 75 -10.72 -4.62 15.98
N ASP A 76 -11.37 -3.64 15.35
CA ASP A 76 -12.75 -3.25 15.67
C ASP A 76 -13.70 -3.88 14.65
N PRO A 77 -14.56 -4.81 15.05
CA PRO A 77 -15.47 -5.48 14.13
C PRO A 77 -16.84 -4.80 14.00
N GLU A 78 -17.10 -3.69 14.69
CA GLU A 78 -18.46 -3.14 14.91
C GLU A 78 -19.18 -2.84 13.59
N ASN A 79 -18.54 -2.17 12.64
CA ASN A 79 -19.11 -1.85 11.33
C ASN A 79 -18.31 -2.50 10.18
N GLN A 80 -17.73 -3.64 10.44
CA GLN A 80 -17.00 -4.40 9.42
C GLN A 80 -17.99 -5.03 8.43
N HIS A 81 -17.72 -4.87 7.14
CA HIS A 81 -18.53 -5.47 6.10
C HIS A 81 -18.57 -7.00 6.26
N PRO A 82 -19.77 -7.63 6.23
CA PRO A 82 -19.94 -9.06 6.53
C PRO A 82 -19.05 -9.99 5.70
N SER A 83 -18.87 -9.68 4.41
CA SER A 83 -18.04 -10.49 3.51
C SER A 83 -16.55 -10.53 3.86
N TYR A 84 -16.08 -9.64 4.72
CA TYR A 84 -14.67 -9.55 5.11
C TYR A 84 -14.42 -10.01 6.55
N LYS A 85 -15.47 -10.36 7.29
CA LYS A 85 -15.31 -10.91 8.66
C LYS A 85 -14.45 -12.16 8.63
N ASN A 86 -13.43 -12.21 9.51
CA ASN A 86 -12.47 -13.30 9.64
C ASN A 86 -11.59 -13.55 8.40
N ARG A 87 -11.68 -12.72 7.36
CA ARG A 87 -10.90 -12.85 6.13
C ARG A 87 -9.80 -11.82 6.00
N VAL A 88 -9.84 -10.76 6.78
CA VAL A 88 -8.87 -9.66 6.71
C VAL A 88 -8.10 -9.51 8.01
N ASP A 89 -6.85 -9.12 7.89
CA ASP A 89 -5.96 -8.78 9.01
C ASP A 89 -4.88 -7.81 8.53
N LEU A 90 -4.16 -7.18 9.46
CA LEU A 90 -2.92 -6.50 9.14
C LEU A 90 -1.79 -7.52 8.99
N LEU A 91 -0.90 -7.30 8.05
CA LEU A 91 0.29 -8.13 7.85
C LEU A 91 1.18 -8.11 9.10
N ASP A 92 1.37 -6.92 9.66
CA ASP A 92 2.05 -6.71 10.93
C ASP A 92 1.17 -5.86 11.86
N ARG A 93 0.60 -6.47 12.91
CA ARG A 93 -0.19 -5.74 13.91
C ARG A 93 0.64 -4.80 14.77
N GLN A 94 1.95 -4.98 14.82
CA GLN A 94 2.87 -4.07 15.53
C GLN A 94 3.22 -2.85 14.67
N MET A 95 2.85 -2.86 13.39
CA MET A 95 3.12 -1.78 12.44
C MET A 95 4.60 -1.35 12.44
N LYS A 96 5.49 -2.34 12.55
CA LYS A 96 6.93 -2.10 12.46
C LYS A 96 7.26 -1.39 11.16
N ASP A 97 8.16 -0.45 11.24
CA ASP A 97 8.60 0.34 10.07
C ASP A 97 7.47 1.05 9.32
N GLY A 98 6.29 1.19 9.95
CA GLY A 98 5.12 1.80 9.34
C GLY A 98 4.35 0.89 8.38
N ASP A 99 4.58 -0.42 8.39
CA ASP A 99 3.83 -1.36 7.58
C ASP A 99 2.38 -1.49 8.09
N VAL A 100 1.43 -1.10 7.25
CA VAL A 100 -0.02 -1.19 7.50
C VAL A 100 -0.72 -1.99 6.41
N SER A 101 0.02 -2.88 5.76
CA SER A 101 -0.48 -3.73 4.68
C SER A 101 -1.63 -4.61 5.15
N LEU A 102 -2.64 -4.75 4.28
CA LEU A 102 -3.80 -5.62 4.50
C LEU A 102 -3.51 -7.02 3.97
N VAL A 103 -3.83 -8.04 4.74
CA VAL A 103 -3.90 -9.42 4.24
C VAL A 103 -5.36 -9.80 4.05
N LEU A 104 -5.70 -10.21 2.84
CA LEU A 104 -7.00 -10.76 2.47
C LEU A 104 -6.86 -12.26 2.22
N LYS A 105 -7.63 -13.05 2.96
CA LYS A 105 -7.60 -14.52 2.91
C LYS A 105 -8.69 -15.06 2.01
N ASN A 106 -8.39 -16.17 1.35
CA ASN A 106 -9.33 -16.93 0.55
C ASN A 106 -10.10 -16.04 -0.43
N MET A 107 -9.38 -15.42 -1.35
CA MET A 107 -9.96 -14.49 -2.32
C MET A 107 -11.01 -15.15 -3.22
N THR A 108 -11.97 -14.35 -3.60
CA THR A 108 -13.01 -14.70 -4.57
C THR A 108 -13.06 -13.64 -5.67
N SER A 109 -13.74 -13.93 -6.77
CA SER A 109 -13.97 -12.96 -7.85
C SER A 109 -14.65 -11.67 -7.39
N ASN A 110 -15.44 -11.73 -6.31
CA ASN A 110 -16.11 -10.57 -5.72
C ASN A 110 -15.15 -9.61 -4.99
N ASP A 111 -13.93 -10.07 -4.72
CA ASP A 111 -12.93 -9.24 -4.06
C ASP A 111 -12.19 -8.32 -5.05
N ARG A 112 -12.41 -8.46 -6.34
CA ARG A 112 -11.89 -7.52 -7.35
C ARG A 112 -12.39 -6.11 -7.06
N GLY A 113 -11.51 -5.13 -7.07
CA GLY A 113 -11.88 -3.73 -6.88
C GLY A 113 -10.76 -2.86 -6.34
N THR A 114 -11.10 -1.63 -6.01
CA THR A 114 -10.19 -0.64 -5.46
C THR A 114 -10.24 -0.66 -3.94
N TYR A 115 -9.08 -0.72 -3.33
CA TYR A 115 -8.88 -0.72 -1.89
C TYR A 115 -8.14 0.54 -1.47
N GLU A 116 -8.59 1.17 -0.42
CA GLU A 116 -8.02 2.41 0.10
C GLU A 116 -7.65 2.27 1.57
N CYS A 117 -6.43 2.68 1.89
CA CYS A 117 -5.93 2.74 3.26
C CYS A 117 -5.87 4.19 3.74
N ARG A 118 -6.45 4.44 4.91
CA ARG A 118 -6.37 5.72 5.63
C ARG A 118 -5.76 5.49 7.00
N VAL A 119 -4.87 6.37 7.39
CA VAL A 119 -4.15 6.30 8.66
C VAL A 119 -4.31 7.58 9.44
N PHE A 120 -4.54 7.44 10.73
CA PHE A 120 -4.62 8.57 11.65
C PHE A 120 -3.50 8.45 12.68
N GLN A 121 -2.70 9.51 12.76
CA GLN A 121 -1.58 9.60 13.68
C GLN A 121 -1.93 10.55 14.83
N ARG A 122 -1.49 10.22 16.02
CA ARG A 122 -1.61 11.12 17.17
C ARG A 122 -0.45 12.12 17.14
N GLU A 123 -0.77 13.39 16.98
CA GLU A 123 0.19 14.44 17.28
C GLU A 123 0.16 14.76 18.78
N ALA A 124 1.32 14.78 19.40
CA ALA A 124 1.49 14.96 20.84
C ALA A 124 0.88 16.28 21.39
N ASN A 125 0.60 17.27 20.55
CA ASN A 125 0.16 18.60 20.94
C ASN A 125 -1.18 19.07 20.36
N SER A 126 -1.98 18.19 19.77
CA SER A 126 -3.24 18.61 19.16
C SER A 126 -4.45 18.21 20.00
N ARG A 127 -5.04 19.18 20.73
CA ARG A 127 -6.40 19.09 21.29
C ARG A 127 -7.50 19.11 20.23
N LYS A 128 -7.14 19.19 18.98
CA LYS A 128 -8.10 19.24 17.86
C LYS A 128 -8.51 17.82 17.48
N ARG A 129 -9.78 17.47 17.69
CA ARG A 129 -10.41 16.30 17.06
C ARG A 129 -10.21 16.42 15.56
N ARG A 130 -9.30 15.63 15.01
CA ARG A 130 -9.23 15.51 13.55
C ARG A 130 -10.40 14.67 13.08
N THR A 131 -11.15 15.24 12.18
CA THR A 131 -12.20 14.56 11.43
C THR A 131 -11.57 13.36 10.70
N LEU A 132 -12.23 12.22 10.75
CA LEU A 132 -11.85 10.94 10.12
C LEU A 132 -11.83 10.99 8.56
N ASN A 133 -11.65 12.16 7.99
CA ASN A 133 -11.69 12.38 6.54
C ASN A 133 -10.30 12.80 6.03
N SER A 134 -9.31 11.91 6.19
CA SER A 134 -8.02 12.06 5.54
C SER A 134 -8.07 11.40 4.16
N ASP A 135 -7.32 11.95 3.22
CA ASP A 135 -7.08 11.30 1.94
C ASP A 135 -6.42 9.93 2.15
N PRO A 136 -6.70 8.94 1.28
CA PRO A 136 -6.05 7.65 1.37
C PRO A 136 -4.53 7.80 1.19
N ILE A 137 -3.77 7.15 2.04
CA ILE A 137 -2.30 7.12 1.91
C ILE A 137 -1.84 6.10 0.88
N CYS A 138 -2.64 5.07 0.65
CA CYS A 138 -2.43 4.05 -0.37
C CYS A 138 -3.74 3.74 -1.06
N THR A 139 -3.67 3.53 -2.37
CA THR A 139 -4.77 3.04 -3.19
C THR A 139 -4.26 1.83 -3.97
N VAL A 140 -4.92 0.69 -3.83
CA VAL A 140 -4.54 -0.56 -4.48
C VAL A 140 -5.72 -1.08 -5.28
N PHE A 141 -5.50 -1.36 -6.56
CA PHE A 141 -6.46 -2.07 -7.38
C PHE A 141 -6.11 -3.56 -7.38
N LEU A 142 -7.03 -4.38 -6.90
CA LEU A 142 -6.91 -5.84 -6.90
C LEU A 142 -7.69 -6.41 -8.08
N ASP A 143 -6.99 -7.11 -8.96
CA ASP A 143 -7.56 -7.95 -9.99
C ASP A 143 -7.54 -9.41 -9.54
N VAL A 144 -8.62 -10.14 -9.81
CA VAL A 144 -8.74 -11.53 -9.38
C VAL A 144 -8.94 -12.41 -10.61
N ASP A 145 -7.94 -13.20 -10.90
CA ASP A 145 -7.99 -14.19 -11.97
C ASP A 145 -8.78 -15.43 -11.52
N PRO A 146 -9.51 -16.06 -12.44
CA PRO A 146 -10.14 -17.34 -12.15
C PRO A 146 -9.07 -18.40 -11.83
N PRO A 147 -9.41 -19.43 -11.05
CA PRO A 147 -8.50 -20.54 -10.83
C PRO A 147 -8.19 -21.20 -12.18
N PRO A 148 -6.97 -21.73 -12.36
CA PRO A 148 -6.63 -22.44 -13.59
C PRO A 148 -7.59 -23.60 -13.78
N GLU A 149 -8.23 -23.69 -14.95
CA GLU A 149 -9.07 -24.80 -15.30
C GLU A 149 -8.21 -26.07 -15.33
N ILE A 150 -8.56 -27.03 -14.51
CA ILE A 150 -7.97 -28.36 -14.58
C ILE A 150 -8.58 -29.02 -15.82
N VAL A 151 -7.90 -28.92 -16.96
CA VAL A 151 -8.23 -29.72 -18.13
C VAL A 151 -7.91 -31.16 -17.78
N LEU A 152 -8.93 -31.88 -17.31
CA LEU A 152 -8.84 -33.32 -17.22
C LEU A 152 -8.79 -33.82 -18.66
N GLY A 153 -7.56 -34.03 -19.15
CA GLY A 153 -7.36 -34.67 -20.45
C GLY A 153 -8.01 -36.07 -20.42
N CYS A 154 -8.93 -36.25 -21.33
CA CYS A 154 -9.45 -37.56 -21.65
C CYS A 154 -8.37 -38.41 -22.34
#